data_046eb14d6443ce64e53cc58b0d3aa3a9
#
_entry.id   046eb14d6443ce64e53cc58b0d3aa3a9
#
_cell.length_a   1.000
_cell.length_b   1.000
_cell.length_c   1.000
_cell.angle_alpha   90.00
_cell.angle_beta   90.00
_cell.angle_gamma   90.00
#
_symmetry.space_group_name_H-M   'P 1'
#
loop_
_entity.id
_entity.type
_entity.pdbx_description
1 polymer ?
#
loop_
_entity_poly.entity_id
_entity_poly.type
_entity_poly.pdbx_seq_one_letter_code
_entity_poly.pdbx_strand_id
1 'polypeptide(L)'
;MLLLSAALVVVGAPAAALVGTDDPAPPSQDTTTATPSAPVSPTPSPSATPEVTQGAPGNGGTPQDDARASQTDGPGSAIPGLVDLTGKGRWVAANGRWQWHLSDGSLARSQWARIKAVVYRFDDEGYVQTGWWQDGRSWYYLGTSGALSTGWQADSGNWYYLDPATGVMVTGTLTVGGSTYFLTATGVMVTGWLKQDDGWHYYRSSGQQAHGWQADSGNWYYLDPATGVMATDWTRINGSWFYLNPTTGTMTTGWTTIGQYWFYLDPTTGAMATGWTKVGDSWFYLNPTTGAMATGTLTIDGTTCHFTSTGVWIGYQAPAGYLQPVSQITSLGWATNDLTWGMNGVKVRIVQQRLGLWYSTKLASVDASFQNAVRNFQRRVGLPQTGVVDQSTWNALDTGYSWWVDQYQATPVSLSATRSERIEAMIGYARDQLGSSYTWGGAGPYNLGFDCSGLSLQSLYRAGLDPQPIDVYKHAWPAYRTSQELYDHPGLMHVPLSQRQRGDLIFYTSEGVVTHVAIYLGDDQVIHTDWMGRPARVQHITVGYGWENMTGYVVRPFP
;
A
#
# COMPACT_ATOMS: atom_id res chain seq x y z
N MET A 1 26.58 -29.03 -45.79
CA MET A 1 26.74 -29.24 -44.35
C MET A 1 25.68 -28.43 -43.65
N LEU A 2 24.64 -29.12 -43.20
CA LEU A 2 23.35 -28.54 -42.76
C LEU A 2 23.50 -27.91 -41.39
N LEU A 3 22.93 -26.70 -41.23
CA LEU A 3 22.64 -26.06 -39.95
C LEU A 3 21.13 -26.19 -39.70
N LEU A 4 20.75 -26.93 -38.67
CA LEU A 4 19.38 -27.01 -38.16
C LEU A 4 19.11 -25.77 -37.28
N SER A 5 18.10 -25.00 -37.69
CA SER A 5 17.47 -24.00 -36.81
C SER A 5 16.28 -24.67 -36.11
N ALA A 6 16.27 -24.71 -34.81
CA ALA A 6 15.12 -25.12 -34.00
C ALA A 6 14.20 -23.94 -33.78
N ALA A 7 12.99 -24.01 -34.32
CA ALA A 7 11.92 -23.07 -34.05
C ALA A 7 11.17 -23.48 -32.78
N LEU A 8 11.10 -22.56 -31.82
CA LEU A 8 10.30 -22.69 -30.60
C LEU A 8 8.86 -22.28 -30.90
N VAL A 9 7.93 -23.24 -30.91
CA VAL A 9 6.50 -22.98 -31.05
C VAL A 9 5.93 -22.60 -29.68
N VAL A 10 5.50 -21.34 -29.54
CA VAL A 10 4.70 -20.89 -28.41
C VAL A 10 3.23 -21.15 -28.72
N VAL A 11 2.62 -22.09 -28.01
CA VAL A 11 1.18 -22.35 -28.08
C VAL A 11 0.46 -21.28 -27.26
N GLY A 12 -0.25 -20.40 -27.94
CA GLY A 12 -1.14 -19.41 -27.31
C GLY A 12 -2.43 -20.07 -26.82
N ALA A 13 -2.82 -19.80 -25.58
CA ALA A 13 -4.15 -20.06 -25.06
C ALA A 13 -5.10 -18.92 -25.43
N PRO A 14 -6.41 -19.20 -25.67
CA PRO A 14 -7.33 -18.18 -26.18
C PRO A 14 -7.69 -17.15 -25.10
N ALA A 15 -7.64 -15.88 -25.50
CA ALA A 15 -8.13 -14.75 -24.73
C ALA A 15 -9.66 -14.79 -24.68
N ALA A 16 -10.22 -14.84 -23.48
CA ALA A 16 -11.63 -14.53 -23.25
C ALA A 16 -11.79 -13.00 -23.27
N ALA A 17 -12.58 -12.52 -24.22
CA ALA A 17 -12.96 -11.12 -24.31
C ALA A 17 -13.86 -10.75 -23.13
N LEU A 18 -13.40 -9.86 -22.25
CA LEU A 18 -14.25 -9.08 -21.37
C LEU A 18 -14.25 -7.64 -21.87
N VAL A 19 -15.41 -7.19 -22.27
CA VAL A 19 -15.75 -5.80 -22.57
C VAL A 19 -15.54 -5.02 -21.27
N GLY A 20 -14.61 -4.04 -21.33
CA GLY A 20 -14.36 -3.33 -20.23
C GLY A 20 -14.28 -1.99 -20.07
N THR A 21 -14.60 -1.19 -19.49
CA THR A 21 -14.60 0.21 -19.21
C THR A 21 -13.54 0.52 -18.17
N ASP A 22 -12.82 1.62 -18.41
CA ASP A 22 -11.98 2.37 -17.48
C ASP A 22 -10.65 1.73 -17.07
N ASP A 23 -9.62 2.37 -17.62
CA ASP A 23 -8.23 2.34 -17.23
C ASP A 23 -8.07 2.42 -15.70
N PRO A 24 -7.55 1.41 -15.01
CA PRO A 24 -7.20 1.58 -13.62
C PRO A 24 -5.92 2.42 -13.55
N ALA A 25 -6.08 3.74 -13.48
CA ALA A 25 -5.03 4.58 -12.96
C ALA A 25 -4.62 4.00 -11.60
N PRO A 26 -3.33 4.00 -11.23
CA PRO A 26 -2.94 3.72 -9.87
C PRO A 26 -3.77 4.64 -8.96
N PRO A 27 -4.32 4.14 -7.86
CA PRO A 27 -5.27 4.91 -7.06
C PRO A 27 -4.65 6.25 -6.67
N SER A 28 -5.24 7.34 -7.16
CA SER A 28 -4.97 8.66 -6.61
C SER A 28 -5.31 8.58 -5.12
N GLN A 29 -4.33 8.84 -4.28
CA GLN A 29 -4.59 9.01 -2.86
C GLN A 29 -5.38 10.29 -2.67
N ASP A 30 -6.70 10.20 -2.77
CA ASP A 30 -7.56 11.17 -2.11
C ASP A 30 -7.45 10.90 -0.62
N THR A 31 -6.79 11.83 0.06
CA THR A 31 -6.75 11.91 1.52
C THR A 31 -8.09 12.37 2.03
N THR A 32 -9.08 11.49 2.07
CA THR A 32 -10.20 11.58 3.01
C THR A 32 -10.74 10.17 3.28
N THR A 33 -10.41 9.68 4.50
CA THR A 33 -11.22 8.82 5.35
C THR A 33 -11.77 7.53 4.75
N ALA A 34 -10.98 6.48 4.82
CA ALA A 34 -11.27 5.24 5.52
C ALA A 34 -9.98 4.44 5.51
N THR A 35 -9.19 4.63 6.53
CA THR A 35 -8.22 3.63 6.94
C THR A 35 -9.03 2.34 7.07
N PRO A 36 -8.78 1.28 6.27
CA PRO A 36 -9.12 -0.02 6.74
C PRO A 36 -8.28 -0.15 8.00
N SER A 37 -8.94 -0.23 9.14
CA SER A 37 -8.31 -0.53 10.41
C SER A 37 -7.33 -1.65 10.13
N ALA A 38 -6.04 -1.38 10.27
CA ALA A 38 -5.04 -2.41 10.43
C ALA A 38 -5.70 -3.44 11.36
N PRO A 39 -5.54 -4.75 11.13
CA PRO A 39 -5.92 -5.69 12.16
C PRO A 39 -5.24 -5.16 13.41
N VAL A 40 -6.05 -4.64 14.31
CA VAL A 40 -5.60 -4.14 15.61
C VAL A 40 -4.72 -5.28 16.09
N SER A 41 -3.43 -5.03 16.21
CA SER A 41 -2.58 -5.92 16.98
C SER A 41 -3.39 -6.20 18.23
N PRO A 42 -3.77 -7.44 18.50
CA PRO A 42 -4.45 -7.70 19.74
C PRO A 42 -3.48 -7.22 20.80
N THR A 43 -3.78 -6.05 21.39
CA THR A 43 -3.15 -5.63 22.63
C THR A 43 -3.26 -6.88 23.50
N PRO A 44 -2.18 -7.36 24.10
CA PRO A 44 -2.30 -8.51 24.98
C PRO A 44 -3.34 -8.11 26.01
N SER A 45 -4.52 -8.72 25.92
CA SER A 45 -5.50 -8.68 26.98
C SER A 45 -4.77 -9.21 28.20
N PRO A 46 -4.85 -8.55 29.34
CA PRO A 46 -4.16 -9.03 30.54
C PRO A 46 -4.55 -10.49 30.73
N SER A 47 -3.55 -11.34 30.79
CA SER A 47 -3.64 -12.77 31.03
C SER A 47 -4.79 -13.06 32.01
N ALA A 48 -5.80 -13.78 31.56
CA ALA A 48 -6.61 -14.54 32.47
C ALA A 48 -5.66 -15.59 33.07
N THR A 49 -5.02 -15.21 34.16
CA THR A 49 -4.39 -16.16 35.07
C THR A 49 -5.51 -17.12 35.43
N PRO A 50 -5.33 -18.44 35.32
CA PRO A 50 -6.27 -19.36 35.92
C PRO A 50 -6.36 -18.96 37.39
N GLU A 51 -7.56 -18.64 37.83
CA GLU A 51 -7.82 -18.24 39.20
C GLU A 51 -7.50 -19.42 40.10
N VAL A 52 -6.27 -19.44 40.56
CA VAL A 52 -5.84 -20.33 41.64
C VAL A 52 -6.38 -19.68 42.90
N THR A 53 -7.44 -20.22 43.44
CA THR A 53 -7.81 -19.99 44.82
C THR A 53 -6.71 -20.60 45.70
N GLN A 54 -5.63 -19.85 45.91
CA GLN A 54 -4.71 -20.11 47.01
C GLN A 54 -5.45 -19.76 48.29
N GLY A 55 -5.95 -20.78 48.94
CA GLY A 55 -6.21 -20.68 50.38
C GLY A 55 -4.87 -20.43 51.09
N ALA A 56 -4.77 -19.32 51.82
CA ALA A 56 -3.62 -19.06 52.68
C ALA A 56 -3.33 -20.27 53.59
N PRO A 57 -2.05 -20.59 53.89
CA PRO A 57 -1.71 -21.66 54.80
C PRO A 57 -2.28 -21.32 56.18
N GLY A 58 -3.41 -21.92 56.50
CA GLY A 58 -3.98 -21.85 57.83
C GLY A 58 -3.14 -22.67 58.81
N ASN A 59 -2.72 -22.06 59.89
CA ASN A 59 -2.09 -22.72 61.01
C ASN A 59 -2.89 -23.94 61.46
N GLY A 60 -2.33 -25.17 61.38
CA GLY A 60 -2.59 -26.31 62.17
C GLY A 60 -4.05 -26.81 62.32
N GLY A 61 -4.92 -26.54 61.34
CA GLY A 61 -6.29 -27.08 61.33
C GLY A 61 -6.30 -28.60 61.01
N THR A 62 -7.26 -29.33 61.55
CA THR A 62 -7.51 -30.70 61.10
C THR A 62 -7.79 -30.70 59.58
N PRO A 63 -7.44 -31.78 58.85
CA PRO A 63 -7.70 -31.89 57.40
C PRO A 63 -9.15 -31.66 56.99
N GLN A 64 -10.04 -31.39 57.89
CA GLN A 64 -11.48 -31.21 57.67
C GLN A 64 -11.87 -29.79 57.13
N ASP A 65 -11.02 -28.78 57.36
CA ASP A 65 -11.46 -27.37 57.11
C ASP A 65 -11.19 -26.86 55.73
N ASP A 66 -10.38 -27.52 54.89
CA ASP A 66 -9.99 -27.06 53.56
C ASP A 66 -10.91 -27.55 52.41
N ALA A 67 -12.00 -28.26 52.70
CA ALA A 67 -12.90 -28.85 51.70
C ALA A 67 -14.05 -27.91 51.31
N ARG A 68 -13.78 -26.68 50.87
CA ARG A 68 -14.80 -25.81 50.28
C ARG A 68 -14.45 -25.43 48.82
N ALA A 69 -14.54 -26.44 47.93
CA ALA A 69 -14.60 -26.22 46.51
C ALA A 69 -15.82 -26.98 45.97
N SER A 70 -16.57 -26.29 45.11
CA SER A 70 -17.83 -26.63 44.47
C SER A 70 -18.10 -28.13 44.27
N GLN A 71 -19.14 -28.63 44.90
CA GLN A 71 -19.65 -29.99 44.72
C GLN A 71 -20.42 -30.10 43.40
N THR A 72 -19.92 -30.93 42.48
CA THR A 72 -20.73 -31.86 41.70
C THR A 72 -19.98 -33.18 41.73
N ASP A 73 -20.62 -34.22 42.25
CA ASP A 73 -20.21 -35.65 42.35
C ASP A 73 -18.69 -35.88 42.48
N GLY A 74 -18.21 -35.97 43.72
CA GLY A 74 -16.80 -36.15 44.06
C GLY A 74 -16.16 -37.38 43.42
N PRO A 75 -14.79 -37.42 43.27
CA PRO A 75 -14.04 -38.54 42.72
C PRO A 75 -14.33 -39.78 43.56
N GLY A 76 -15.19 -40.63 43.07
CA GLY A 76 -15.74 -41.54 44.00
C GLY A 76 -15.69 -43.01 43.71
N SER A 77 -15.85 -43.39 42.49
CA SER A 77 -15.99 -44.82 42.16
C SER A 77 -14.85 -45.39 41.31
N ALA A 78 -13.94 -44.52 40.84
CA ALA A 78 -12.89 -44.94 39.92
C ALA A 78 -11.50 -45.19 40.59
N ILE A 79 -11.35 -44.90 41.89
CA ILE A 79 -10.09 -45.16 42.61
C ILE A 79 -10.12 -46.61 43.09
N PRO A 80 -9.23 -47.50 42.62
CA PRO A 80 -9.20 -48.88 43.04
C PRO A 80 -8.98 -49.01 44.55
N GLY A 81 -9.86 -49.77 45.21
CA GLY A 81 -9.73 -50.04 46.64
C GLY A 81 -10.14 -48.86 47.57
N LEU A 82 -10.86 -47.88 47.08
CA LEU A 82 -11.38 -46.78 47.89
C LEU A 82 -12.42 -47.25 48.86
N VAL A 83 -12.18 -47.01 50.16
CA VAL A 83 -13.06 -47.39 51.27
C VAL A 83 -13.76 -46.17 51.86
N ASP A 84 -15.06 -46.22 52.07
CA ASP A 84 -15.78 -45.13 52.73
C ASP A 84 -15.70 -45.27 54.24
N LEU A 85 -14.97 -44.38 54.91
CA LEU A 85 -14.75 -44.29 56.34
C LEU A 85 -15.52 -43.12 56.98
N THR A 86 -16.49 -42.55 56.32
CA THR A 86 -17.32 -41.47 56.84
C THR A 86 -18.08 -41.90 58.04
N GLY A 87 -17.89 -41.22 59.17
CA GLY A 87 -18.55 -41.54 60.45
C GLY A 87 -17.96 -42.75 61.17
N LYS A 88 -16.92 -43.42 60.60
CA LYS A 88 -16.33 -44.67 61.23
C LYS A 88 -15.11 -44.43 62.08
N GLY A 89 -14.78 -43.19 62.45
CA GLY A 89 -13.58 -42.85 63.20
C GLY A 89 -13.40 -41.36 63.44
N ARG A 90 -12.19 -40.97 63.80
CA ARG A 90 -11.79 -39.60 64.10
C ARG A 90 -10.34 -39.31 63.66
N TRP A 91 -10.05 -38.03 63.32
CA TRP A 91 -8.69 -37.59 63.13
C TRP A 91 -7.89 -37.50 64.40
N VAL A 92 -6.65 -37.98 64.39
CA VAL A 92 -5.70 -37.90 65.51
C VAL A 92 -4.36 -37.41 64.97
N ALA A 93 -3.81 -36.37 65.58
CA ALA A 93 -2.45 -35.93 65.31
C ALA A 93 -1.44 -36.80 66.09
N ALA A 94 -0.46 -37.35 65.38
CA ALA A 94 0.62 -38.12 65.92
C ALA A 94 1.93 -37.80 65.21
N ASN A 95 2.99 -37.43 65.92
CA ASN A 95 4.31 -37.09 65.36
C ASN A 95 4.28 -35.98 64.28
N GLY A 96 3.40 -34.98 64.46
CA GLY A 96 3.27 -33.90 63.50
C GLY A 96 2.55 -34.27 62.20
N ARG A 97 2.03 -35.49 62.06
CA ARG A 97 1.25 -35.99 60.92
C ARG A 97 -0.14 -36.44 61.40
N TRP A 98 -1.08 -36.62 60.50
CA TRP A 98 -2.45 -36.99 60.76
C TRP A 98 -2.69 -38.50 60.51
N GLN A 99 -3.46 -39.14 61.38
CA GLN A 99 -3.96 -40.53 61.29
C GLN A 99 -5.49 -40.55 61.45
N TRP A 100 -6.16 -41.48 60.77
CA TRP A 100 -7.56 -41.75 60.99
C TRP A 100 -7.72 -43.01 61.92
N HIS A 101 -8.15 -42.76 63.16
CA HIS A 101 -8.44 -43.83 64.14
C HIS A 101 -9.88 -44.24 63.92
N LEU A 102 -10.08 -45.55 63.65
CA LEU A 102 -11.40 -46.18 63.51
C LEU A 102 -12.06 -46.34 64.89
N SER A 103 -13.40 -46.54 64.87
CA SER A 103 -14.18 -46.67 66.11
C SER A 103 -13.83 -47.94 66.95
N ASP A 104 -13.23 -48.93 66.28
CA ASP A 104 -12.72 -50.16 66.92
C ASP A 104 -11.30 -50.04 67.48
N GLY A 105 -10.70 -48.84 67.38
CA GLY A 105 -9.34 -48.59 67.86
C GLY A 105 -8.25 -48.86 66.82
N SER A 106 -8.53 -49.44 65.68
CA SER A 106 -7.57 -49.66 64.58
C SER A 106 -7.30 -48.39 63.80
N LEU A 107 -6.27 -48.41 62.90
CA LEU A 107 -5.91 -47.29 62.03
C LEU A 107 -6.29 -47.62 60.61
N ALA A 108 -6.71 -46.58 59.85
CA ALA A 108 -6.71 -46.67 58.41
C ALA A 108 -5.26 -46.76 57.90
N ARG A 109 -4.89 -47.89 57.22
CA ARG A 109 -3.52 -48.16 56.75
C ARG A 109 -3.52 -48.64 55.29
N SER A 110 -2.47 -48.34 54.58
CA SER A 110 -2.18 -48.86 53.25
C SER A 110 -3.36 -48.75 52.25
N GLN A 111 -4.25 -47.76 52.41
CA GLN A 111 -5.50 -47.70 51.67
C GLN A 111 -5.88 -46.28 51.22
N TRP A 112 -6.68 -46.21 50.18
CA TRP A 112 -7.47 -45.02 49.80
C TRP A 112 -8.74 -44.99 50.65
N ALA A 113 -9.03 -43.85 51.26
CA ALA A 113 -10.24 -43.72 52.09
C ALA A 113 -10.97 -42.38 51.73
N ARG A 114 -12.30 -42.48 51.63
CA ARG A 114 -13.18 -41.31 51.61
C ARG A 114 -13.63 -41.06 53.08
N ILE A 115 -13.40 -39.83 53.51
CA ILE A 115 -13.88 -39.32 54.77
C ILE A 115 -14.69 -38.08 54.51
N LYS A 116 -15.99 -38.17 54.70
CA LYS A 116 -16.96 -37.21 54.20
C LYS A 116 -16.84 -37.11 52.65
N ALA A 117 -16.69 -35.91 52.06
CA ALA A 117 -16.56 -35.73 50.62
C ALA A 117 -15.11 -35.76 50.11
N VAL A 118 -14.11 -35.98 51.01
CA VAL A 118 -12.68 -35.86 50.70
C VAL A 118 -12.02 -37.22 50.68
N VAL A 119 -11.16 -37.43 49.67
CA VAL A 119 -10.39 -38.67 49.50
C VAL A 119 -8.97 -38.45 50.03
N TYR A 120 -8.47 -39.43 50.82
CA TYR A 120 -7.14 -39.44 51.37
C TYR A 120 -6.43 -40.78 51.08
N ARG A 121 -5.10 -40.77 51.13
CA ARG A 121 -4.27 -41.98 51.05
C ARG A 121 -3.52 -42.12 52.33
N PHE A 122 -3.58 -43.29 52.95
CA PHE A 122 -2.87 -43.64 54.19
C PHE A 122 -1.70 -44.58 53.90
N ASP A 123 -0.54 -44.32 54.53
CA ASP A 123 0.63 -45.21 54.49
C ASP A 123 0.48 -46.45 55.36
N ASP A 124 1.53 -47.29 55.43
CA ASP A 124 1.54 -48.54 56.20
C ASP A 124 1.51 -48.31 57.73
N GLU A 125 1.97 -47.16 58.18
CA GLU A 125 1.90 -46.71 59.55
C GLU A 125 0.58 -46.01 59.90
N GLY A 126 -0.29 -45.77 58.90
CA GLY A 126 -1.60 -45.13 59.03
C GLY A 126 -1.56 -43.61 58.98
N TYR A 127 -0.47 -42.98 58.54
CA TYR A 127 -0.40 -41.55 58.36
C TYR A 127 -0.95 -41.15 57.00
N VAL A 128 -1.60 -40.02 56.97
CA VAL A 128 -2.02 -39.38 55.68
C VAL A 128 -0.80 -39.03 54.85
N GLN A 129 -0.85 -39.42 53.60
CA GLN A 129 0.14 -39.04 52.57
C GLN A 129 -0.10 -37.59 52.06
N THR A 130 0.98 -36.92 51.71
CA THR A 130 0.98 -35.60 51.11
C THR A 130 1.95 -35.54 49.93
N GLY A 131 1.75 -34.62 48.96
CA GLY A 131 2.57 -34.51 47.76
C GLY A 131 2.27 -35.59 46.73
N TRP A 132 3.22 -35.84 45.84
CA TRP A 132 3.07 -36.81 44.76
C TRP A 132 3.07 -38.25 45.28
N TRP A 133 2.08 -38.99 44.85
CA TRP A 133 1.93 -40.42 45.17
C TRP A 133 1.77 -41.23 43.90
N GLN A 134 2.50 -42.34 43.73
CA GLN A 134 2.39 -43.26 42.61
C GLN A 134 1.71 -44.56 43.04
N ASP A 135 0.67 -44.94 42.29
CA ASP A 135 0.01 -46.23 42.44
C ASP A 135 0.03 -46.96 41.10
N GLY A 136 0.88 -48.00 41.01
CA GLY A 136 1.15 -48.66 39.74
C GLY A 136 1.76 -47.73 38.72
N ARG A 137 1.01 -47.41 37.65
CA ARG A 137 1.42 -46.45 36.61
C ARG A 137 0.79 -45.06 36.76
N SER A 138 -0.13 -44.90 37.71
CA SER A 138 -0.89 -43.69 37.93
C SER A 138 -0.24 -42.80 38.99
N TRP A 139 -0.12 -41.53 38.69
CA TRP A 139 0.35 -40.51 39.63
C TRP A 139 -0.84 -39.71 40.16
N TYR A 140 -0.81 -39.40 41.43
CA TYR A 140 -1.80 -38.59 42.15
C TYR A 140 -1.08 -37.50 42.93
N TYR A 141 -1.76 -36.41 43.22
CA TYR A 141 -1.24 -35.36 44.09
C TYR A 141 -2.15 -35.19 45.30
N LEU A 142 -1.56 -35.29 46.47
CA LEU A 142 -2.22 -35.08 47.73
C LEU A 142 -1.80 -33.74 48.30
N GLY A 143 -2.72 -32.81 48.48
CA GLY A 143 -2.44 -31.49 49.00
C GLY A 143 -1.76 -31.51 50.37
N THR A 144 -1.42 -30.34 50.90
CA THR A 144 -0.78 -30.23 52.24
C THR A 144 -1.64 -30.76 53.39
N SER A 145 -2.97 -30.75 53.20
CA SER A 145 -3.94 -31.37 54.08
C SER A 145 -4.04 -32.90 53.91
N GLY A 146 -3.38 -33.46 52.90
CA GLY A 146 -3.52 -34.88 52.50
C GLY A 146 -4.73 -35.16 51.63
N ALA A 147 -5.54 -34.14 51.30
CA ALA A 147 -6.68 -34.27 50.41
C ALA A 147 -6.20 -34.53 48.97
N LEU A 148 -6.86 -35.44 48.26
CA LEU A 148 -6.60 -35.67 46.84
C LEU A 148 -6.94 -34.43 46.03
N SER A 149 -5.97 -33.93 45.29
CA SER A 149 -6.15 -32.81 44.36
C SER A 149 -6.76 -33.28 43.03
N THR A 150 -7.59 -32.45 42.45
CA THR A 150 -8.15 -32.64 41.11
C THR A 150 -8.12 -31.32 40.34
N GLY A 151 -8.14 -31.37 39.00
CA GLY A 151 -8.00 -30.17 38.15
C GLY A 151 -6.56 -29.69 38.08
N TRP A 152 -6.36 -28.39 37.83
CA TRP A 152 -5.04 -27.79 37.73
C TRP A 152 -4.32 -27.73 39.09
N GLN A 153 -3.11 -28.23 39.10
CA GLN A 153 -2.26 -28.26 40.31
C GLN A 153 -0.88 -27.66 39.98
N ALA A 154 -0.52 -26.62 40.71
CA ALA A 154 0.84 -26.08 40.67
C ALA A 154 1.74 -26.80 41.68
N ASP A 155 2.93 -27.21 41.23
CA ASP A 155 3.97 -27.76 42.12
C ASP A 155 5.36 -27.43 41.57
N SER A 156 6.24 -26.95 42.46
CA SER A 156 7.66 -26.66 42.12
C SER A 156 7.86 -25.82 40.84
N GLY A 157 6.96 -24.83 40.61
CA GLY A 157 7.02 -23.95 39.47
C GLY A 157 6.44 -24.52 38.15
N ASN A 158 5.93 -25.76 38.19
CA ASN A 158 5.28 -26.42 37.08
C ASN A 158 3.77 -26.56 37.31
N TRP A 159 3.02 -26.66 36.22
CA TRP A 159 1.58 -26.95 36.24
C TRP A 159 1.33 -28.37 35.78
N TYR A 160 0.40 -29.05 36.47
CA TYR A 160 -0.07 -30.38 36.20
C TYR A 160 -1.60 -30.39 36.15
N TYR A 161 -2.19 -31.40 35.56
CA TYR A 161 -3.62 -31.59 35.58
C TYR A 161 -3.99 -32.97 36.12
N LEU A 162 -4.80 -32.98 37.17
CA LEU A 162 -5.33 -34.20 37.77
C LEU A 162 -6.77 -34.38 37.29
N ASP A 163 -7.08 -35.50 36.70
CA ASP A 163 -8.41 -35.82 36.21
C ASP A 163 -9.48 -35.64 37.28
N PRO A 164 -10.53 -34.83 37.05
CA PRO A 164 -11.52 -34.53 38.08
C PRO A 164 -12.30 -35.75 38.62
N ALA A 165 -12.46 -36.80 37.81
CA ALA A 165 -13.19 -38.00 38.20
C ALA A 165 -12.32 -39.00 38.96
N THR A 166 -11.05 -39.13 38.57
CA THR A 166 -10.16 -40.18 39.06
C THR A 166 -9.03 -39.66 39.97
N GLY A 167 -8.68 -38.38 39.90
CA GLY A 167 -7.50 -37.81 40.54
C GLY A 167 -6.18 -38.18 39.85
N VAL A 168 -6.20 -38.95 38.78
CA VAL A 168 -4.98 -39.40 38.09
C VAL A 168 -4.37 -38.23 37.27
N MET A 169 -3.05 -38.10 37.38
CA MET A 169 -2.31 -37.11 36.57
C MET A 169 -2.45 -37.41 35.07
N VAL A 170 -2.86 -36.42 34.33
CA VAL A 170 -3.03 -36.49 32.87
C VAL A 170 -1.69 -36.23 32.17
N THR A 171 -1.45 -36.95 31.05
CA THR A 171 -0.32 -36.76 30.15
C THR A 171 -0.82 -36.71 28.70
N GLY A 172 -0.05 -36.09 27.79
CA GLY A 172 -0.45 -35.92 26.40
C GLY A 172 -1.43 -34.75 26.21
N THR A 173 -2.24 -34.82 25.16
CA THR A 173 -3.21 -33.77 24.82
C THR A 173 -4.40 -33.79 25.78
N LEU A 174 -4.73 -32.62 26.29
CA LEU A 174 -5.84 -32.39 27.22
C LEU A 174 -6.74 -31.28 26.70
N THR A 175 -8.05 -31.48 26.64
CA THR A 175 -9.03 -30.42 26.34
C THR A 175 -9.86 -30.13 27.58
N VAL A 176 -9.78 -28.89 28.06
CA VAL A 176 -10.50 -28.41 29.23
C VAL A 176 -11.05 -27.01 28.99
N GLY A 177 -12.31 -26.79 29.28
CA GLY A 177 -12.98 -25.50 29.09
C GLY A 177 -12.94 -24.99 27.64
N GLY A 178 -12.92 -25.89 26.67
CA GLY A 178 -12.85 -25.54 25.24
C GLY A 178 -11.44 -25.16 24.75
N SER A 179 -10.42 -25.25 25.58
CA SER A 179 -9.01 -25.00 25.27
C SER A 179 -8.21 -26.29 25.29
N THR A 180 -7.24 -26.39 24.38
CA THR A 180 -6.32 -27.53 24.27
C THR A 180 -5.00 -27.19 24.96
N TYR A 181 -4.50 -28.14 25.72
CA TYR A 181 -3.22 -28.13 26.44
C TYR A 181 -2.41 -29.37 26.08
N PHE A 182 -1.12 -29.35 26.32
CA PHE A 182 -0.27 -30.52 26.23
C PHE A 182 0.53 -30.72 27.52
N LEU A 183 0.43 -31.90 28.08
CA LEU A 183 1.19 -32.33 29.27
C LEU A 183 2.26 -33.33 28.84
N THR A 184 3.50 -33.11 29.24
CA THR A 184 4.61 -34.04 28.96
C THR A 184 4.35 -35.44 29.51
N ALA A 185 5.20 -36.40 29.18
CA ALA A 185 5.15 -37.72 29.77
C ALA A 185 5.33 -37.71 31.31
N THR A 186 5.91 -36.62 31.86
CA THR A 186 6.03 -36.40 33.31
C THR A 186 4.88 -35.55 33.87
N GLY A 187 3.85 -35.26 33.07
CA GLY A 187 2.67 -34.47 33.46
C GLY A 187 2.85 -32.96 33.45
N VAL A 188 4.03 -32.45 33.15
CA VAL A 188 4.29 -31.00 33.13
C VAL A 188 3.61 -30.34 31.93
N MET A 189 2.85 -29.29 32.21
CA MET A 189 2.20 -28.48 31.18
C MET A 189 3.24 -27.80 30.30
N VAL A 190 3.08 -27.94 28.97
CA VAL A 190 3.97 -27.32 27.98
C VAL A 190 3.58 -25.86 27.73
N THR A 191 4.58 -25.01 27.57
CA THR A 191 4.47 -23.63 27.07
C THR A 191 5.52 -23.38 25.97
N GLY A 192 5.25 -22.44 25.05
CA GLY A 192 6.12 -22.19 23.90
C GLY A 192 5.95 -23.22 22.79
N TRP A 193 6.99 -23.36 21.96
CA TRP A 193 6.96 -24.23 20.78
C TRP A 193 7.15 -25.70 21.14
N LEU A 194 6.29 -26.53 20.59
CA LEU A 194 6.36 -27.99 20.70
C LEU A 194 6.23 -28.64 19.34
N LYS A 195 7.17 -29.46 18.94
CA LYS A 195 7.07 -30.29 17.76
C LYS A 195 6.34 -31.58 18.10
N GLN A 196 5.25 -31.85 17.41
CA GLN A 196 4.50 -33.11 17.43
C GLN A 196 4.62 -33.84 16.09
N ASP A 197 3.97 -34.99 15.96
CA ASP A 197 4.07 -35.82 14.75
C ASP A 197 3.49 -35.12 13.49
N ASP A 198 2.47 -34.27 13.69
CA ASP A 198 1.77 -33.51 12.65
C ASP A 198 2.42 -32.15 12.35
N GLY A 199 3.34 -31.66 13.19
CA GLY A 199 4.01 -30.39 12.97
C GLY A 199 4.40 -29.64 14.25
N TRP A 200 4.68 -28.35 14.08
CA TRP A 200 4.96 -27.45 15.19
C TRP A 200 3.66 -26.83 15.70
N HIS A 201 3.52 -26.83 17.03
CA HIS A 201 2.44 -26.15 17.76
C HIS A 201 3.02 -25.11 18.72
N TYR A 202 2.24 -24.11 19.03
CA TYR A 202 2.61 -23.10 20.02
C TYR A 202 1.63 -23.11 21.19
N TYR A 203 2.14 -23.21 22.39
CA TYR A 203 1.37 -23.15 23.64
C TYR A 203 1.70 -21.83 24.34
N ARG A 204 0.69 -21.01 24.60
CA ARG A 204 0.86 -19.71 25.26
C ARG A 204 1.41 -19.89 26.67
N SER A 205 1.83 -18.79 27.31
CA SER A 205 2.26 -18.84 28.74
C SER A 205 1.20 -19.37 29.67
N SER A 206 -0.08 -19.30 29.31
CA SER A 206 -1.21 -19.94 30.00
C SER A 206 -1.32 -21.45 29.75
N GLY A 207 -0.47 -22.04 28.92
CA GLY A 207 -0.54 -23.43 28.45
C GLY A 207 -1.53 -23.73 27.35
N GLN A 208 -2.38 -22.76 26.96
CA GLN A 208 -3.38 -22.94 25.92
C GLN A 208 -2.72 -22.99 24.54
N GLN A 209 -3.10 -23.97 23.71
CA GLN A 209 -2.68 -24.03 22.31
C GLN A 209 -3.10 -22.76 21.55
N ALA A 210 -2.19 -22.18 20.79
CA ALA A 210 -2.45 -21.02 19.96
C ALA A 210 -3.07 -21.43 18.62
N HIS A 211 -3.95 -20.58 18.09
CA HIS A 211 -4.55 -20.68 16.77
C HIS A 211 -4.53 -19.31 16.12
N GLY A 212 -4.46 -19.26 14.77
CA GLY A 212 -4.35 -18.02 14.01
C GLY A 212 -2.98 -17.37 14.16
N TRP A 213 -2.92 -16.04 14.04
CA TRP A 213 -1.67 -15.30 14.14
C TRP A 213 -1.11 -15.31 15.57
N GLN A 214 0.16 -15.67 15.67
CA GLN A 214 0.89 -15.70 16.93
C GLN A 214 2.23 -14.98 16.78
N ALA A 215 2.46 -13.98 17.62
CA ALA A 215 3.76 -13.32 17.74
C ALA A 215 4.63 -14.07 18.76
N ASP A 216 5.88 -14.31 18.40
CA ASP A 216 6.90 -14.83 19.31
C ASP A 216 8.29 -14.29 18.92
N SER A 217 9.05 -13.83 19.92
CA SER A 217 10.43 -13.35 19.74
C SER A 217 10.60 -12.35 18.58
N GLY A 218 9.62 -11.44 18.39
CA GLY A 218 9.64 -10.41 17.36
C GLY A 218 9.23 -10.88 15.96
N ASN A 219 8.87 -12.15 15.79
CA ASN A 219 8.38 -12.70 14.54
C ASN A 219 6.90 -13.06 14.63
N TRP A 220 6.24 -13.10 13.47
CA TRP A 220 4.87 -13.57 13.34
C TRP A 220 4.83 -14.96 12.72
N TYR A 221 3.93 -15.78 13.24
CA TYR A 221 3.65 -17.14 12.79
C TYR A 221 2.15 -17.30 12.62
N TYR A 222 1.72 -18.24 11.81
CA TYR A 222 0.32 -18.57 11.65
C TYR A 222 0.08 -20.03 12.00
N LEU A 223 -0.78 -20.26 12.99
CA LEU A 223 -1.22 -21.58 13.42
C LEU A 223 -2.58 -21.86 12.78
N ASP A 224 -2.72 -22.98 12.11
CA ASP A 224 -3.98 -23.38 11.49
C ASP A 224 -5.14 -23.32 12.50
N PRO A 225 -6.25 -22.63 12.18
CA PRO A 225 -7.34 -22.44 13.13
C PRO A 225 -8.02 -23.71 13.62
N ALA A 226 -7.98 -24.79 12.84
CA ALA A 226 -8.62 -26.05 13.18
C ALA A 226 -7.68 -26.98 13.95
N THR A 227 -6.43 -27.06 13.54
CA THR A 227 -5.46 -28.04 14.09
C THR A 227 -4.45 -27.44 15.04
N GLY A 228 -4.18 -26.13 14.97
CA GLY A 228 -3.11 -25.45 15.69
C GLY A 228 -1.71 -25.74 15.13
N VAL A 229 -1.58 -26.41 13.99
CA VAL A 229 -0.31 -26.68 13.33
C VAL A 229 0.23 -25.41 12.70
N MET A 230 1.52 -25.14 12.85
CA MET A 230 2.21 -24.00 12.24
C MET A 230 2.20 -24.13 10.71
N ALA A 231 1.64 -23.14 10.06
CA ALA A 231 1.67 -23.04 8.60
C ALA A 231 3.06 -22.63 8.10
N THR A 232 3.40 -23.10 6.91
CA THR A 232 4.64 -22.76 6.19
C THR A 232 4.31 -22.59 4.71
N ASP A 233 5.22 -21.90 3.98
CA ASP A 233 5.06 -21.64 2.55
C ASP A 233 3.87 -20.69 2.26
N TRP A 234 3.39 -20.65 1.02
CA TRP A 234 2.27 -19.83 0.62
C TRP A 234 0.97 -20.23 1.33
N THR A 235 0.44 -19.32 2.13
CA THR A 235 -0.77 -19.56 2.92
C THR A 235 -1.79 -18.46 2.66
N ARG A 236 -3.03 -18.84 2.33
CA ARG A 236 -4.12 -17.90 2.12
C ARG A 236 -4.93 -17.70 3.39
N ILE A 237 -4.92 -16.46 3.92
CA ILE A 237 -5.57 -16.12 5.18
C ILE A 237 -6.51 -14.94 4.94
N ASN A 238 -7.80 -15.11 5.23
CA ASN A 238 -8.83 -14.09 5.04
C ASN A 238 -8.83 -13.45 3.64
N GLY A 239 -8.56 -14.24 2.61
CA GLY A 239 -8.56 -13.79 1.21
C GLY A 239 -7.21 -13.28 0.70
N SER A 240 -6.26 -12.92 1.55
CA SER A 240 -4.91 -12.48 1.21
C SER A 240 -3.89 -13.61 1.26
N TRP A 241 -2.86 -13.54 0.41
CA TRP A 241 -1.75 -14.48 0.43
C TRP A 241 -0.63 -13.95 1.32
N PHE A 242 -0.04 -14.84 2.08
CA PHE A 242 1.15 -14.63 2.92
C PHE A 242 2.20 -15.67 2.58
N TYR A 243 3.47 -15.31 2.75
CA TYR A 243 4.55 -16.27 2.64
C TYR A 243 5.21 -16.48 3.99
N LEU A 244 5.05 -17.71 4.48
CA LEU A 244 5.62 -18.17 5.76
C LEU A 244 6.86 -18.99 5.45
N ASN A 245 8.01 -18.60 5.98
CA ASN A 245 9.27 -19.26 5.67
C ASN A 245 9.17 -20.79 5.82
N PRO A 246 9.47 -21.58 4.77
CA PRO A 246 9.27 -23.04 4.77
C PRO A 246 10.02 -23.78 5.88
N THR A 247 11.11 -23.21 6.38
CA THR A 247 11.96 -23.83 7.42
C THR A 247 11.58 -23.37 8.83
N THR A 248 11.29 -22.08 8.99
CA THR A 248 11.11 -21.45 10.30
C THR A 248 9.66 -21.14 10.62
N GLY A 249 8.75 -21.11 9.64
CA GLY A 249 7.36 -20.66 9.78
C GLY A 249 7.19 -19.16 9.96
N THR A 250 8.27 -18.37 9.97
CA THR A 250 8.18 -16.91 10.16
C THR A 250 7.55 -16.22 8.97
N MET A 251 6.66 -15.25 9.23
CA MET A 251 6.07 -14.41 8.20
C MET A 251 7.15 -13.56 7.52
N THR A 252 7.20 -13.62 6.20
CA THR A 252 8.11 -12.82 5.39
C THR A 252 7.46 -11.49 5.02
N THR A 253 8.23 -10.41 4.98
CA THR A 253 7.80 -9.07 4.57
C THR A 253 8.81 -8.43 3.62
N GLY A 254 8.37 -7.41 2.87
CA GLY A 254 9.19 -6.70 1.91
C GLY A 254 9.45 -7.50 0.62
N TRP A 255 10.47 -7.12 -0.12
CA TRP A 255 10.88 -7.83 -1.31
C TRP A 255 11.47 -9.20 -0.99
N THR A 256 10.96 -10.23 -1.65
CA THR A 256 11.46 -11.60 -1.48
C THR A 256 11.48 -12.35 -2.80
N THR A 257 12.49 -13.22 -2.98
CA THR A 257 12.58 -14.12 -4.13
C THR A 257 12.05 -15.50 -3.73
N ILE A 258 11.07 -16.01 -4.47
CA ILE A 258 10.51 -17.33 -4.26
C ILE A 258 10.55 -18.07 -5.59
N GLY A 259 11.34 -19.15 -5.67
CA GLY A 259 11.69 -19.76 -6.93
C GLY A 259 12.53 -18.81 -7.79
N GLN A 260 12.04 -18.51 -8.99
CA GLN A 260 12.70 -17.57 -9.92
C GLN A 260 12.04 -16.19 -9.97
N TYR A 261 10.99 -15.94 -9.16
CA TYR A 261 10.20 -14.73 -9.22
C TYR A 261 10.37 -13.87 -7.97
N TRP A 262 10.28 -12.56 -8.14
CA TRP A 262 10.22 -11.60 -7.07
C TRP A 262 8.77 -11.31 -6.68
N PHE A 263 8.53 -11.19 -5.37
CA PHE A 263 7.26 -10.82 -4.77
C PHE A 263 7.47 -9.68 -3.78
N TYR A 264 6.45 -8.91 -3.56
CA TYR A 264 6.44 -7.90 -2.53
C TYR A 264 5.37 -8.22 -1.49
N LEU A 265 5.80 -8.47 -0.28
CA LEU A 265 4.96 -8.71 0.89
C LEU A 265 4.91 -7.38 1.66
N ASP A 266 3.72 -6.85 1.88
CA ASP A 266 3.55 -5.56 2.57
C ASP A 266 4.29 -5.54 3.92
N PRO A 267 5.18 -4.56 4.16
CA PRO A 267 6.02 -4.55 5.36
C PRO A 267 5.26 -4.46 6.68
N THR A 268 4.03 -3.95 6.65
CA THR A 268 3.19 -3.77 7.83
C THR A 268 2.31 -4.97 8.10
N THR A 269 1.70 -5.52 7.04
CA THR A 269 0.70 -6.57 7.16
C THR A 269 1.23 -7.96 6.81
N GLY A 270 2.31 -8.07 6.02
CA GLY A 270 2.82 -9.32 5.45
C GLY A 270 2.03 -9.82 4.23
N ALA A 271 0.93 -9.15 3.86
CA ALA A 271 0.11 -9.58 2.73
C ALA A 271 0.83 -9.38 1.39
N MET A 272 0.67 -10.34 0.47
CA MET A 272 1.23 -10.25 -0.87
C MET A 272 0.56 -9.12 -1.66
N ALA A 273 1.37 -8.18 -2.16
CA ALA A 273 0.91 -7.12 -3.03
C ALA A 273 0.62 -7.65 -4.45
N THR A 274 -0.36 -7.03 -5.12
CA THR A 274 -0.73 -7.31 -6.52
C THR A 274 -1.09 -6.02 -7.23
N GLY A 275 -0.99 -6.00 -8.57
CA GLY A 275 -1.24 -4.80 -9.38
C GLY A 275 -0.14 -3.76 -9.25
N TRP A 276 -0.48 -2.51 -9.52
CA TRP A 276 0.45 -1.40 -9.38
C TRP A 276 0.78 -1.12 -7.92
N THR A 277 2.07 -1.17 -7.59
CA THR A 277 2.55 -1.01 -6.21
C THR A 277 3.71 -0.03 -6.18
N LYS A 278 3.61 1.02 -5.36
CA LYS A 278 4.67 2.00 -5.16
C LYS A 278 5.51 1.60 -3.95
N VAL A 279 6.83 1.43 -4.17
CA VAL A 279 7.79 1.11 -3.10
C VAL A 279 8.91 2.15 -3.13
N GLY A 280 9.00 2.96 -2.09
CA GLY A 280 9.82 4.18 -2.12
C GLY A 280 9.31 5.14 -3.20
N ASP A 281 10.21 5.62 -4.04
CA ASP A 281 9.87 6.52 -5.16
C ASP A 281 9.62 5.79 -6.48
N SER A 282 9.65 4.45 -6.49
CA SER A 282 9.54 3.64 -7.69
C SER A 282 8.22 2.89 -7.77
N TRP A 283 7.67 2.79 -8.98
CA TRP A 283 6.50 1.97 -9.28
C TRP A 283 6.92 0.59 -9.80
N PHE A 284 6.16 -0.42 -9.38
CA PHE A 284 6.28 -1.81 -9.79
C PHE A 284 4.90 -2.34 -10.18
N TYR A 285 4.87 -3.37 -11.00
CA TYR A 285 3.64 -4.09 -11.30
C TYR A 285 3.78 -5.54 -10.88
N LEU A 286 2.94 -5.95 -9.94
CA LEU A 286 2.85 -7.31 -9.44
C LEU A 286 1.67 -7.99 -10.13
N ASN A 287 1.90 -9.10 -10.78
CA ASN A 287 0.85 -9.80 -11.53
C ASN A 287 -0.39 -10.04 -10.64
N PRO A 288 -1.60 -9.58 -11.05
CA PRO A 288 -2.80 -9.65 -10.20
C PRO A 288 -3.21 -11.05 -9.76
N THR A 289 -2.82 -12.08 -10.54
CA THR A 289 -3.16 -13.47 -10.23
C THR A 289 -2.07 -14.17 -9.43
N THR A 290 -0.80 -13.93 -9.78
CA THR A 290 0.33 -14.69 -9.21
C THR A 290 1.12 -13.91 -8.18
N GLY A 291 1.03 -12.58 -8.15
CA GLY A 291 1.87 -11.70 -7.34
C GLY A 291 3.30 -11.50 -7.87
N ALA A 292 3.69 -12.20 -8.94
CA ALA A 292 5.05 -12.12 -9.48
C ALA A 292 5.33 -10.74 -10.09
N MET A 293 6.50 -10.19 -9.79
CA MET A 293 6.95 -8.88 -10.28
C MET A 293 7.18 -8.92 -11.79
N ALA A 294 6.64 -7.93 -12.50
CA ALA A 294 6.87 -7.74 -13.93
C ALA A 294 8.27 -7.16 -14.20
N THR A 295 8.87 -7.62 -15.29
CA THR A 295 10.14 -7.09 -15.84
C THR A 295 10.07 -7.02 -17.35
N GLY A 296 10.88 -6.19 -18.00
CA GLY A 296 10.89 -6.03 -19.46
C GLY A 296 9.63 -5.32 -19.97
N THR A 297 9.03 -5.83 -21.03
CA THR A 297 7.86 -5.23 -21.66
C THR A 297 6.61 -6.05 -21.38
N LEU A 298 5.56 -5.42 -20.88
CA LEU A 298 4.28 -6.04 -20.57
C LEU A 298 3.12 -5.15 -21.02
N THR A 299 2.09 -5.73 -21.64
CA THR A 299 0.85 -5.00 -21.92
C THR A 299 -0.09 -5.14 -20.74
N ILE A 300 -0.47 -4.00 -20.15
CA ILE A 300 -1.38 -3.87 -19.02
C ILE A 300 -2.56 -3.03 -19.47
N ASP A 301 -3.75 -3.59 -19.42
CA ASP A 301 -5.00 -2.92 -19.83
C ASP A 301 -4.91 -2.24 -21.20
N GLY A 302 -4.30 -2.93 -22.17
CA GLY A 302 -4.13 -2.43 -23.54
C GLY A 302 -2.94 -1.48 -23.72
N THR A 303 -2.25 -1.09 -22.66
CA THR A 303 -1.11 -0.18 -22.68
C THR A 303 0.21 -0.94 -22.55
N THR A 304 1.16 -0.64 -23.43
CA THR A 304 2.50 -1.21 -23.34
C THR A 304 3.32 -0.46 -22.29
N CYS A 305 3.70 -1.18 -21.25
CA CYS A 305 4.52 -0.69 -20.13
C CYS A 305 5.91 -1.32 -20.19
N HIS A 306 6.92 -0.54 -19.83
CA HIS A 306 8.30 -0.98 -19.77
C HIS A 306 8.82 -0.97 -18.33
N PHE A 307 9.51 -2.05 -17.97
CA PHE A 307 10.11 -2.24 -16.66
C PHE A 307 11.60 -2.58 -16.82
N THR A 308 12.41 -2.15 -15.89
CA THR A 308 13.82 -2.57 -15.80
C THR A 308 13.92 -4.06 -15.50
N SER A 309 15.11 -4.64 -15.58
CA SER A 309 15.37 -6.00 -15.10
C SER A 309 15.17 -6.16 -13.59
N THR A 310 15.15 -5.07 -12.84
CA THR A 310 14.84 -5.01 -11.40
C THR A 310 13.38 -4.69 -11.11
N GLY A 311 12.51 -4.68 -12.14
CA GLY A 311 11.07 -4.48 -12.02
C GLY A 311 10.61 -3.03 -11.88
N VAL A 312 11.53 -2.05 -11.85
CA VAL A 312 11.14 -0.63 -11.79
C VAL A 312 10.46 -0.23 -13.10
N TRP A 313 9.27 0.33 -13.00
CA TRP A 313 8.58 0.90 -14.15
C TRP A 313 9.31 2.13 -14.66
N ILE A 314 9.66 2.14 -15.94
CA ILE A 314 10.45 3.20 -16.58
C ILE A 314 9.65 4.04 -17.58
N GLY A 315 8.39 3.79 -17.72
CA GLY A 315 7.53 4.66 -18.48
C GLY A 315 6.44 3.95 -19.24
N TYR A 316 5.50 4.77 -19.61
CA TYR A 316 4.40 4.50 -20.49
C TYR A 316 4.88 4.62 -21.93
N GLN A 317 4.59 3.64 -22.75
CA GLN A 317 4.74 3.75 -24.20
C GLN A 317 3.35 3.92 -24.79
N ALA A 318 3.09 5.10 -25.35
CA ALA A 318 1.88 5.31 -26.13
C ALA A 318 1.83 4.31 -27.31
N PRO A 319 0.64 3.98 -27.81
CA PRO A 319 0.51 3.16 -29.01
C PRO A 319 1.39 3.69 -30.15
N ALA A 320 1.82 2.79 -31.03
CA ALA A 320 2.65 3.18 -32.18
C ALA A 320 1.97 4.29 -33.00
N GLY A 321 2.72 5.33 -33.32
CA GLY A 321 2.22 6.50 -34.04
C GLY A 321 1.84 7.69 -33.14
N TYR A 322 1.75 7.50 -31.81
CA TYR A 322 1.49 8.60 -30.88
C TYR A 322 2.78 9.14 -30.24
N LEU A 323 2.70 10.37 -29.69
CA LEU A 323 3.82 10.98 -28.98
C LEU A 323 4.25 10.14 -27.79
N GLN A 324 5.56 9.93 -27.68
CA GLN A 324 6.16 9.23 -26.56
C GLN A 324 6.64 10.22 -25.49
N PRO A 325 6.55 9.88 -24.21
CA PRO A 325 7.12 10.70 -23.15
C PRO A 325 8.62 10.89 -23.30
N VAL A 326 9.07 12.11 -23.03
CA VAL A 326 10.49 12.51 -23.08
C VAL A 326 10.94 13.05 -21.73
N SER A 327 12.23 12.89 -21.42
CA SER A 327 12.85 13.45 -20.20
C SER A 327 13.37 14.88 -20.42
N GLN A 328 13.44 15.31 -21.65
CA GLN A 328 13.94 16.63 -22.04
C GLN A 328 13.21 17.12 -23.28
N ILE A 329 12.81 18.39 -23.27
CA ILE A 329 12.22 19.06 -24.44
C ILE A 329 13.32 19.45 -25.40
N THR A 330 13.13 19.15 -26.67
CA THR A 330 14.11 19.42 -27.71
C THR A 330 13.77 20.73 -28.42
N SER A 331 14.70 21.70 -28.41
CA SER A 331 14.60 22.88 -29.23
C SER A 331 15.03 22.58 -30.65
N LEU A 332 14.29 23.09 -31.65
CA LEU A 332 14.63 22.91 -33.06
C LEU A 332 15.88 23.67 -33.50
N GLY A 333 16.34 24.65 -32.75
CA GLY A 333 17.67 25.28 -32.87
C GLY A 333 17.95 26.08 -34.14
N TRP A 334 16.99 26.17 -35.10
CA TRP A 334 17.21 26.78 -36.40
C TRP A 334 16.45 28.10 -36.63
N ALA A 335 15.62 28.52 -35.68
CA ALA A 335 14.96 29.81 -35.76
C ALA A 335 15.93 30.92 -35.34
N THR A 336 16.05 31.97 -36.13
CA THR A 336 16.75 33.17 -35.69
C THR A 336 15.95 33.79 -34.53
N ASN A 337 16.64 34.27 -33.51
CA ASN A 337 16.00 34.99 -32.42
C ASN A 337 15.74 36.46 -32.73
N ASP A 338 16.13 36.90 -33.94
CA ASP A 338 15.92 38.26 -34.42
C ASP A 338 14.43 38.50 -34.69
N LEU A 339 13.91 39.62 -34.23
CA LEU A 339 12.52 39.98 -34.50
C LEU A 339 12.38 40.62 -35.87
N THR A 340 11.79 39.88 -36.80
CA THR A 340 11.55 40.27 -38.16
C THR A 340 10.06 40.41 -38.46
N TRP A 341 9.72 40.91 -39.65
CA TRP A 341 8.34 41.10 -40.09
C TRP A 341 7.43 39.90 -39.88
N GLY A 342 6.25 40.14 -39.31
CA GLY A 342 5.23 39.12 -39.07
C GLY A 342 5.44 38.28 -37.78
N MET A 343 6.60 38.39 -37.12
CA MET A 343 6.80 37.73 -35.81
C MET A 343 5.91 38.30 -34.73
N ASN A 344 5.58 37.49 -33.75
CA ASN A 344 4.78 37.86 -32.61
C ASN A 344 5.34 37.20 -31.34
N GLY A 345 4.79 37.53 -30.18
CA GLY A 345 5.17 36.92 -28.91
C GLY A 345 5.70 37.87 -27.85
N VAL A 346 6.21 37.31 -26.78
CA VAL A 346 6.63 38.10 -25.59
C VAL A 346 7.76 39.07 -25.87
N LYS A 347 8.75 38.72 -26.71
CA LYS A 347 9.85 39.63 -27.10
C LYS A 347 9.34 40.84 -27.86
N VAL A 348 8.41 40.63 -28.77
CA VAL A 348 7.78 41.73 -29.52
C VAL A 348 7.05 42.69 -28.58
N ARG A 349 6.28 42.14 -27.64
CA ARG A 349 5.59 42.92 -26.59
C ARG A 349 6.57 43.73 -25.76
N ILE A 350 7.68 43.15 -25.32
CA ILE A 350 8.71 43.85 -24.53
C ILE A 350 9.28 45.04 -25.32
N VAL A 351 9.62 44.86 -26.60
CA VAL A 351 10.14 45.94 -27.46
C VAL A 351 9.09 47.02 -27.70
N GLN A 352 7.84 46.67 -27.97
CA GLN A 352 6.73 47.63 -28.10
C GLN A 352 6.59 48.50 -26.86
N GLN A 353 6.61 47.88 -25.66
CA GLN A 353 6.57 48.59 -24.39
C GLN A 353 7.77 49.52 -24.23
N ARG A 354 8.98 49.05 -24.53
CA ARG A 354 10.22 49.83 -24.39
C ARG A 354 10.31 51.02 -25.31
N LEU A 355 9.73 50.88 -26.51
CA LEU A 355 9.69 51.95 -27.51
C LEU A 355 8.47 52.87 -27.38
N GLY A 356 7.59 52.66 -26.40
CA GLY A 356 6.37 53.45 -26.19
C GLY A 356 5.36 53.30 -27.32
N LEU A 357 5.38 52.15 -28.03
CA LEU A 357 4.40 51.89 -29.08
C LEU A 357 3.05 51.55 -28.47
N TRP A 358 1.97 52.00 -29.12
CA TRP A 358 0.66 51.48 -28.75
C TRP A 358 0.63 49.97 -28.99
N TYR A 359 0.35 49.24 -27.97
CA TYR A 359 0.18 47.79 -28.10
C TYR A 359 -1.12 47.38 -27.42
N SER A 360 -1.78 46.40 -28.02
CA SER A 360 -2.79 45.66 -27.31
C SER A 360 -2.24 44.26 -27.03
N THR A 361 -2.64 43.67 -25.92
CA THR A 361 -2.27 42.29 -25.58
C THR A 361 -2.65 41.30 -26.71
N LYS A 362 -3.52 41.73 -27.64
CA LYS A 362 -3.97 40.97 -28.82
C LYS A 362 -3.03 41.00 -30.02
N LEU A 363 -2.13 41.98 -30.10
CA LEU A 363 -1.37 42.28 -31.32
C LEU A 363 0.11 42.57 -31.02
N ALA A 364 0.76 41.72 -30.27
CA ALA A 364 2.22 41.80 -30.10
C ALA A 364 2.91 41.26 -31.39
N SER A 365 2.81 41.99 -32.48
CA SER A 365 3.35 41.61 -33.81
C SER A 365 4.31 42.62 -34.34
N VAL A 366 5.32 42.17 -35.10
CA VAL A 366 6.24 43.04 -35.87
C VAL A 366 5.56 43.48 -37.17
N ASP A 367 5.05 44.68 -37.17
CA ASP A 367 4.43 45.37 -38.28
C ASP A 367 5.29 46.54 -38.80
N ALA A 368 4.80 47.30 -39.76
CA ALA A 368 5.50 48.47 -40.31
C ALA A 368 5.76 49.55 -39.23
N SER A 369 4.83 49.76 -38.30
CA SER A 369 4.98 50.71 -37.19
C SER A 369 6.09 50.31 -36.25
N PHE A 370 6.12 49.03 -35.88
CA PHE A 370 7.20 48.44 -35.09
C PHE A 370 8.57 48.62 -35.76
N GLN A 371 8.70 48.21 -37.03
CA GLN A 371 9.98 48.33 -37.75
C GLN A 371 10.45 49.78 -37.87
N ASN A 372 9.54 50.73 -38.13
CA ASN A 372 9.87 52.16 -38.19
C ASN A 372 10.35 52.69 -36.82
N ALA A 373 9.71 52.30 -35.74
CA ALA A 373 10.15 52.67 -34.40
C ALA A 373 11.53 52.09 -34.08
N VAL A 374 11.78 50.84 -34.46
CA VAL A 374 13.10 50.19 -34.29
C VAL A 374 14.18 50.93 -35.11
N ARG A 375 13.93 51.29 -36.42
CA ARG A 375 14.88 52.08 -37.20
C ARG A 375 15.18 53.42 -36.56
N ASN A 376 14.17 54.11 -36.05
CA ASN A 376 14.34 55.37 -35.34
C ASN A 376 15.14 55.24 -34.06
N PHE A 377 14.94 54.14 -33.32
CA PHE A 377 15.74 53.81 -32.15
C PHE A 377 17.19 53.53 -32.53
N GLN A 378 17.44 52.63 -33.50
CA GLN A 378 18.76 52.25 -34.00
C GLN A 378 19.56 53.50 -34.44
N ARG A 379 18.91 54.43 -35.14
CA ARG A 379 19.52 55.72 -35.52
C ARG A 379 20.00 56.51 -34.30
N ARG A 380 19.18 56.59 -33.25
CA ARG A 380 19.51 57.35 -32.05
C ARG A 380 20.69 56.79 -31.27
N VAL A 381 20.87 55.46 -31.33
CA VAL A 381 21.95 54.77 -30.56
C VAL A 381 23.13 54.34 -31.45
N GLY A 382 23.16 54.78 -32.73
CA GLY A 382 24.28 54.55 -33.65
C GLY A 382 24.35 53.12 -34.21
N LEU A 383 23.26 52.39 -34.23
CA LEU A 383 23.17 51.05 -34.80
C LEU A 383 22.72 51.08 -36.27
N PRO A 384 23.02 50.04 -37.07
CA PRO A 384 22.48 49.88 -38.43
C PRO A 384 20.94 49.94 -38.43
N GLN A 385 20.35 50.77 -39.31
CA GLN A 385 18.90 51.05 -39.34
C GLN A 385 18.14 49.95 -40.09
N THR A 386 18.21 48.73 -39.65
CA THR A 386 17.61 47.57 -40.30
C THR A 386 16.09 47.46 -40.08
N GLY A 387 15.62 47.95 -38.94
CA GLY A 387 14.26 47.72 -38.47
C GLY A 387 14.04 46.33 -37.92
N VAL A 388 15.09 45.53 -37.83
CA VAL A 388 15.12 44.20 -37.20
C VAL A 388 15.66 44.36 -35.77
N VAL A 389 15.08 43.75 -34.82
CA VAL A 389 15.64 43.65 -33.47
C VAL A 389 16.53 42.41 -33.42
N ASP A 390 17.81 42.60 -33.62
CA ASP A 390 18.85 41.65 -33.37
C ASP A 390 19.35 41.75 -31.90
N GLN A 391 20.26 40.89 -31.48
CA GLN A 391 20.81 40.91 -30.14
C GLN A 391 21.46 42.25 -29.75
N SER A 392 22.11 42.92 -30.71
CA SER A 392 22.74 44.25 -30.52
C SER A 392 21.68 45.31 -30.23
N THR A 393 20.61 45.32 -31.00
CA THR A 393 19.46 46.21 -30.82
C THR A 393 18.75 45.91 -29.49
N TRP A 394 18.56 44.63 -29.16
CA TRP A 394 17.97 44.21 -27.87
C TRP A 394 18.78 44.72 -26.68
N ASN A 395 20.11 44.53 -26.70
CA ASN A 395 20.99 44.98 -25.64
C ASN A 395 20.95 46.51 -25.49
N ALA A 396 20.94 47.25 -26.62
CA ALA A 396 20.82 48.70 -26.59
C ALA A 396 19.47 49.21 -26.09
N LEU A 397 18.41 48.44 -26.27
CA LEU A 397 17.07 48.76 -25.73
C LEU A 397 17.02 48.71 -24.19
N ASP A 398 17.95 47.99 -23.55
CA ASP A 398 18.00 47.82 -22.08
C ASP A 398 16.65 47.40 -21.50
N THR A 399 16.14 46.29 -21.98
CA THR A 399 14.79 45.82 -21.69
C THR A 399 14.62 45.26 -20.27
N GLY A 400 15.73 44.94 -19.61
CA GLY A 400 15.75 44.25 -18.31
C GLY A 400 15.48 42.75 -18.43
N TYR A 401 15.33 42.20 -19.63
CA TYR A 401 15.10 40.78 -19.89
C TYR A 401 16.24 40.15 -20.69
N SER A 402 16.47 38.85 -20.44
CA SER A 402 17.40 38.08 -21.29
C SER A 402 16.97 38.07 -22.73
N TRP A 403 17.97 38.08 -23.66
CA TRP A 403 17.73 37.82 -25.08
C TRP A 403 16.96 36.54 -25.35
N TRP A 404 17.13 35.54 -24.46
CA TRP A 404 16.54 34.20 -24.53
C TRP A 404 15.23 34.06 -23.75
N VAL A 405 14.58 35.16 -23.40
CA VAL A 405 13.38 35.17 -22.54
C VAL A 405 12.21 34.36 -23.07
N ASP A 406 12.12 34.25 -24.42
CA ASP A 406 11.09 33.52 -25.12
C ASP A 406 11.41 32.01 -25.33
N GLN A 407 12.57 31.59 -24.84
CA GLN A 407 13.00 30.19 -24.88
C GLN A 407 12.57 29.42 -23.62
N TYR A 408 11.72 30.02 -22.82
CA TYR A 408 11.21 29.34 -21.63
C TYR A 408 10.53 28.02 -21.99
N GLN A 409 10.96 26.97 -21.34
CA GLN A 409 10.39 25.64 -21.49
C GLN A 409 10.14 25.04 -20.11
N ALA A 410 8.93 24.51 -19.90
CA ALA A 410 8.59 23.81 -18.67
C ALA A 410 9.44 22.52 -18.55
N THR A 411 9.94 22.25 -17.35
CA THR A 411 10.72 21.03 -17.09
C THR A 411 9.81 19.81 -17.04
N PRO A 412 10.06 18.78 -17.85
CA PRO A 412 9.27 17.55 -17.86
C PRO A 412 9.28 16.81 -16.51
N VAL A 413 8.18 16.15 -16.21
CA VAL A 413 8.16 15.14 -15.13
C VAL A 413 9.02 13.94 -15.51
N SER A 414 9.39 13.12 -14.51
CA SER A 414 10.17 11.90 -14.73
C SER A 414 9.57 11.00 -15.80
N LEU A 415 10.42 10.28 -16.54
CA LEU A 415 9.96 9.22 -17.45
C LEU A 415 9.15 8.15 -16.71
N SER A 416 9.42 7.93 -15.43
CA SER A 416 8.68 6.99 -14.57
C SER A 416 7.33 7.52 -14.08
N ALA A 417 6.91 8.74 -14.49
CA ALA A 417 5.59 9.26 -14.16
C ALA A 417 4.50 8.47 -14.88
N THR A 418 3.44 8.11 -14.14
CA THR A 418 2.26 7.42 -14.67
C THR A 418 1.45 8.33 -15.59
N ARG A 419 0.51 7.77 -16.36
CA ARG A 419 -0.45 8.54 -17.15
C ARG A 419 -1.18 9.59 -16.28
N SER A 420 -1.67 9.20 -15.12
CA SER A 420 -2.35 10.09 -14.19
C SER A 420 -1.43 11.21 -13.68
N GLU A 421 -0.22 10.88 -13.25
CA GLU A 421 0.76 11.89 -12.80
C GLU A 421 1.13 12.88 -13.91
N ARG A 422 1.18 12.44 -15.18
CA ARG A 422 1.40 13.31 -16.32
C ARG A 422 0.22 14.26 -16.57
N ILE A 423 -1.01 13.73 -16.52
CA ILE A 423 -2.23 14.55 -16.64
C ILE A 423 -2.27 15.59 -15.52
N GLU A 424 -2.01 15.20 -14.29
CA GLU A 424 -2.02 16.13 -13.15
C GLU A 424 -0.85 17.13 -13.22
N ALA A 425 0.32 16.74 -13.72
CA ALA A 425 1.43 17.66 -13.96
C ALA A 425 1.10 18.70 -15.05
N MET A 426 0.44 18.29 -16.13
CA MET A 426 -0.06 19.18 -17.17
C MET A 426 -1.05 20.20 -16.63
N ILE A 427 -2.04 19.71 -15.88
CA ILE A 427 -3.08 20.56 -15.28
C ILE A 427 -2.51 21.43 -14.17
N GLY A 428 -1.60 20.89 -13.34
CA GLY A 428 -0.92 21.63 -12.29
C GLY A 428 -0.15 22.82 -12.84
N TYR A 429 0.65 22.59 -13.89
CA TYR A 429 1.35 23.68 -14.58
C TYR A 429 0.38 24.76 -15.05
N ALA A 430 -0.72 24.39 -15.72
CA ALA A 430 -1.70 25.35 -16.20
C ALA A 430 -2.35 26.13 -15.03
N ARG A 431 -2.59 25.49 -13.91
CA ARG A 431 -3.12 26.12 -12.68
C ARG A 431 -2.15 27.13 -12.07
N ASP A 432 -0.86 26.84 -12.11
CA ASP A 432 0.19 27.75 -11.65
C ASP A 432 0.26 29.03 -12.50
N GLN A 433 -0.31 29.02 -13.72
CA GLN A 433 -0.39 30.17 -14.62
C GLN A 433 -1.70 30.97 -14.48
N LEU A 434 -2.59 30.60 -13.55
CA LEU A 434 -3.83 31.35 -13.34
C LEU A 434 -3.54 32.83 -12.99
N GLY A 435 -4.21 33.74 -13.67
CA GLY A 435 -3.97 35.17 -13.53
C GLY A 435 -2.89 35.73 -14.45
N SER A 436 -2.09 34.91 -15.13
CA SER A 436 -1.13 35.35 -16.15
C SER A 436 -1.85 36.05 -17.30
N SER A 437 -1.30 37.17 -17.78
CA SER A 437 -1.92 37.95 -18.83
C SER A 437 -1.90 37.25 -20.19
N TYR A 438 -2.90 37.52 -21.03
CA TYR A 438 -2.87 37.10 -22.41
C TYR A 438 -1.80 37.85 -23.22
N THR A 439 -0.98 37.15 -23.97
CA THR A 439 -0.02 37.72 -24.92
C THR A 439 -0.05 36.90 -26.21
N TRP A 440 -0.44 37.51 -27.33
CA TRP A 440 -0.45 36.85 -28.63
C TRP A 440 0.95 36.30 -28.98
N GLY A 441 1.05 35.03 -29.31
CA GLY A 441 2.33 34.34 -29.52
C GLY A 441 3.13 34.09 -28.23
N GLY A 442 2.58 34.39 -27.07
CA GLY A 442 3.24 34.17 -25.79
C GLY A 442 3.15 32.73 -25.30
N ALA A 443 4.25 32.21 -24.75
CA ALA A 443 4.32 30.92 -24.10
C ALA A 443 5.03 31.01 -22.72
N GLY A 444 4.82 32.11 -22.03
CA GLY A 444 5.43 32.39 -20.72
C GLY A 444 6.77 33.10 -20.78
N PRO A 445 7.40 33.31 -19.65
CA PRO A 445 6.95 32.92 -18.31
C PRO A 445 5.72 33.69 -17.81
N TYR A 446 5.24 33.36 -16.59
CA TYR A 446 4.00 33.90 -15.98
C TYR A 446 3.80 35.41 -16.15
N ASN A 447 4.83 36.20 -15.86
CA ASN A 447 4.80 37.66 -15.90
C ASN A 447 4.78 38.28 -17.32
N LEU A 448 5.09 37.50 -18.35
CA LEU A 448 5.09 37.92 -19.74
C LEU A 448 3.86 37.44 -20.51
N GLY A 449 3.22 36.38 -20.04
CA GLY A 449 1.92 35.92 -20.50
C GLY A 449 1.96 34.81 -21.53
N PHE A 450 0.77 34.27 -21.79
CA PHE A 450 0.51 33.15 -22.67
C PHE A 450 -0.61 33.48 -23.65
N ASP A 451 -0.57 32.88 -24.82
CA ASP A 451 -1.79 32.62 -25.60
C ASP A 451 -2.32 31.20 -25.30
N CYS A 452 -3.44 30.82 -25.92
CA CYS A 452 -4.10 29.56 -25.63
C CYS A 452 -3.21 28.34 -25.98
N SER A 453 -2.58 28.37 -27.17
CA SER A 453 -1.70 27.28 -27.61
C SER A 453 -0.38 27.27 -26.85
N GLY A 454 0.15 28.41 -26.43
CA GLY A 454 1.38 28.51 -25.63
C GLY A 454 1.20 27.98 -24.23
N LEU A 455 0.06 28.24 -23.58
CA LEU A 455 -0.27 27.65 -22.30
C LEU A 455 -0.39 26.13 -22.42
N SER A 456 -1.12 25.66 -23.43
CA SER A 456 -1.30 24.22 -23.66
C SER A 456 0.03 23.52 -23.98
N LEU A 457 0.89 24.13 -24.81
CA LEU A 457 2.20 23.57 -25.17
C LEU A 457 3.13 23.45 -23.96
N GLN A 458 3.25 24.48 -23.13
CA GLN A 458 4.06 24.42 -21.92
C GLN A 458 3.52 23.38 -20.93
N SER A 459 2.20 23.22 -20.87
CA SER A 459 1.56 22.19 -20.05
C SER A 459 1.88 20.78 -20.55
N LEU A 460 1.90 20.57 -21.87
CA LEU A 460 2.37 19.32 -22.49
C LEU A 460 3.85 19.07 -22.18
N TYR A 461 4.70 20.10 -22.27
CA TYR A 461 6.12 20.01 -21.90
C TYR A 461 6.28 19.57 -20.46
N ARG A 462 5.53 20.18 -19.54
CA ARG A 462 5.55 19.77 -18.12
C ARG A 462 5.18 18.31 -17.94
N ALA A 463 4.24 17.82 -18.70
CA ALA A 463 3.84 16.41 -18.68
C ALA A 463 4.83 15.46 -19.37
N GLY A 464 5.88 16.00 -20.00
CA GLY A 464 6.88 15.24 -20.74
C GLY A 464 6.50 14.87 -22.15
N LEU A 465 5.58 15.62 -22.80
CA LEU A 465 5.29 15.47 -24.22
C LEU A 465 5.89 16.63 -25.02
N ASP A 466 6.62 16.30 -26.07
CA ASP A 466 7.26 17.24 -26.99
C ASP A 466 6.66 17.09 -28.39
N PRO A 467 5.64 17.89 -28.76
CA PRO A 467 4.95 17.75 -30.03
C PRO A 467 5.75 18.38 -31.19
N GLN A 468 6.94 17.92 -31.46
CA GLN A 468 7.72 18.34 -32.60
C GLN A 468 6.94 18.17 -33.92
N PRO A 469 6.99 19.11 -34.89
CA PRO A 469 7.86 20.29 -34.94
C PRO A 469 7.28 21.55 -34.28
N ILE A 470 6.22 21.45 -33.48
CA ILE A 470 5.64 22.59 -32.76
C ILE A 470 6.59 22.97 -31.61
N ASP A 471 7.08 24.21 -31.60
CA ASP A 471 8.08 24.69 -30.65
C ASP A 471 7.75 26.12 -30.19
N VAL A 472 7.99 26.41 -28.92
CA VAL A 472 7.85 27.74 -28.32
C VAL A 472 8.72 28.82 -29.01
N TYR A 473 9.81 28.42 -29.59
CA TYR A 473 10.72 29.29 -30.32
C TYR A 473 10.16 29.92 -31.58
N LYS A 474 9.08 29.37 -32.10
CA LYS A 474 8.57 29.80 -33.40
C LYS A 474 7.47 30.81 -33.24
N HIS A 475 7.85 32.07 -33.24
CA HIS A 475 6.94 33.19 -33.20
C HIS A 475 6.70 33.77 -34.60
N ALA A 476 7.28 33.15 -35.63
CA ALA A 476 7.34 33.70 -36.95
C ALA A 476 6.38 33.02 -37.91
N TRP A 477 6.01 33.76 -38.95
CA TRP A 477 5.35 33.23 -40.13
C TRP A 477 6.25 32.23 -40.90
N PRO A 478 5.71 31.12 -41.40
CA PRO A 478 4.36 30.62 -41.15
C PRO A 478 4.20 30.16 -39.68
N ALA A 479 2.97 30.26 -39.17
CA ALA A 479 2.65 29.99 -37.80
C ALA A 479 3.03 28.55 -37.38
N TYR A 480 3.80 28.40 -36.32
CA TYR A 480 4.32 27.10 -35.87
C TYR A 480 3.89 26.73 -34.48
N ARG A 481 2.79 27.21 -34.03
CA ARG A 481 2.37 26.95 -32.65
C ARG A 481 0.93 27.39 -32.47
N THR A 482 0.16 27.22 -33.50
CA THR A 482 -1.26 27.55 -33.47
C THR A 482 -2.05 26.43 -32.80
N SER A 483 -3.25 26.76 -32.34
CA SER A 483 -4.20 25.76 -31.89
C SER A 483 -4.59 24.78 -33.02
N GLN A 484 -4.62 25.22 -34.28
CA GLN A 484 -4.87 24.34 -35.41
C GLN A 484 -3.76 23.30 -35.59
N GLU A 485 -2.48 23.70 -35.48
CA GLU A 485 -1.35 22.78 -35.62
C GLU A 485 -1.31 21.77 -34.47
N LEU A 486 -1.67 22.17 -33.24
CA LEU A 486 -1.83 21.24 -32.12
C LEU A 486 -2.99 20.25 -32.35
N TYR A 487 -4.10 20.73 -32.92
CA TYR A 487 -5.23 19.87 -33.27
C TYR A 487 -4.84 18.86 -34.35
N ASP A 488 -4.15 19.30 -35.41
CA ASP A 488 -3.79 18.46 -36.57
C ASP A 488 -2.55 17.58 -36.32
N HIS A 489 -1.93 17.64 -35.13
CA HIS A 489 -0.68 16.95 -34.87
C HIS A 489 -0.87 15.42 -34.94
N PRO A 490 -0.14 14.70 -35.86
CA PRO A 490 -0.38 13.30 -36.14
C PRO A 490 -0.04 12.35 -34.97
N GLY A 491 0.79 12.83 -34.05
CA GLY A 491 1.17 12.07 -32.83
C GLY A 491 0.21 12.25 -31.65
N LEU A 492 -0.92 12.95 -31.84
CA LEU A 492 -1.92 13.17 -30.80
C LEU A 492 -3.24 12.49 -31.17
N MET A 493 -3.86 11.81 -30.22
CA MET A 493 -5.06 11.00 -30.44
C MET A 493 -6.32 11.87 -30.48
N HIS A 494 -7.15 11.71 -31.53
CA HIS A 494 -8.48 12.29 -31.58
C HIS A 494 -9.53 11.35 -31.00
N VAL A 495 -10.33 11.84 -30.08
CA VAL A 495 -11.41 11.11 -29.41
C VAL A 495 -12.71 11.90 -29.54
N PRO A 496 -13.86 11.27 -29.81
CA PRO A 496 -15.14 11.98 -29.86
C PRO A 496 -15.35 12.87 -28.62
N LEU A 497 -15.84 14.08 -28.80
CA LEU A 497 -16.10 15.05 -27.71
C LEU A 497 -16.99 14.46 -26.58
N SER A 498 -17.89 13.54 -26.92
CA SER A 498 -18.73 12.83 -25.96
C SER A 498 -17.97 11.88 -25.03
N GLN A 499 -16.74 11.49 -25.41
CA GLN A 499 -15.83 10.61 -24.64
C GLN A 499 -14.70 11.39 -23.96
N ARG A 500 -14.84 12.71 -23.82
CA ARG A 500 -13.82 13.57 -23.20
C ARG A 500 -13.53 13.13 -21.78
N GLN A 501 -12.26 13.18 -21.43
CA GLN A 501 -11.75 12.85 -20.10
C GLN A 501 -10.84 13.97 -19.57
N ARG A 502 -10.68 14.03 -18.25
CA ARG A 502 -9.72 14.94 -17.61
C ARG A 502 -8.34 14.83 -18.25
N GLY A 503 -7.76 15.99 -18.63
CA GLY A 503 -6.48 16.09 -19.33
C GLY A 503 -6.59 16.13 -20.86
N ASP A 504 -7.77 15.98 -21.43
CA ASP A 504 -7.96 16.18 -22.87
C ASP A 504 -7.85 17.68 -23.24
N LEU A 505 -7.44 17.96 -24.46
CA LEU A 505 -7.43 19.31 -25.02
C LEU A 505 -8.74 19.53 -25.81
N ILE A 506 -9.48 20.56 -25.42
CA ILE A 506 -10.70 21.00 -26.10
C ILE A 506 -10.35 22.05 -27.11
N PHE A 507 -10.90 21.95 -28.32
CA PHE A 507 -10.66 22.89 -29.41
C PHE A 507 -11.95 23.57 -29.86
N TYR A 508 -11.81 24.83 -30.24
CA TYR A 508 -12.91 25.68 -30.69
C TYR A 508 -12.62 26.22 -32.08
N THR A 509 -13.65 26.29 -32.89
CA THR A 509 -13.55 26.72 -34.32
C THR A 509 -14.23 28.05 -34.53
N SER A 510 -13.75 28.78 -35.52
CA SER A 510 -14.43 29.91 -36.15
C SER A 510 -14.28 29.76 -37.66
N GLU A 511 -15.38 29.79 -38.38
CA GLU A 511 -15.41 29.63 -39.86
C GLU A 511 -14.69 28.35 -40.34
N GLY A 512 -14.80 27.27 -39.57
CA GLY A 512 -14.21 25.97 -39.88
C GLY A 512 -12.71 25.82 -39.56
N VAL A 513 -12.07 26.86 -39.02
CA VAL A 513 -10.66 26.82 -38.60
C VAL A 513 -10.57 26.75 -37.08
N VAL A 514 -9.68 25.93 -36.53
CA VAL A 514 -9.42 25.87 -35.09
C VAL A 514 -8.68 27.12 -34.64
N THR A 515 -9.33 27.92 -33.83
CA THR A 515 -8.81 29.23 -33.39
C THR A 515 -8.46 29.28 -31.91
N HIS A 516 -8.88 28.26 -31.13
CA HIS A 516 -8.66 28.25 -29.68
C HIS A 516 -8.50 26.83 -29.14
N VAL A 517 -7.76 26.71 -28.03
CA VAL A 517 -7.53 25.47 -27.28
C VAL A 517 -7.61 25.72 -25.78
N ALA A 518 -8.14 24.75 -25.06
CA ALA A 518 -8.26 24.75 -23.60
C ALA A 518 -7.95 23.35 -23.04
N ILE A 519 -7.50 23.28 -21.80
CA ILE A 519 -7.22 22.01 -21.10
C ILE A 519 -8.44 21.62 -20.25
N TYR A 520 -8.99 20.44 -20.49
CA TYR A 520 -10.19 19.95 -19.81
C TYR A 520 -9.87 19.42 -18.40
N LEU A 521 -10.63 19.88 -17.40
CA LEU A 521 -10.42 19.55 -16.01
C LEU A 521 -11.38 18.48 -15.46
N GLY A 522 -12.36 18.05 -16.26
CA GLY A 522 -13.54 17.33 -15.79
C GLY A 522 -14.69 18.31 -15.46
N ASP A 523 -15.89 17.78 -15.19
CA ASP A 523 -17.07 18.50 -14.74
C ASP A 523 -17.39 19.76 -15.59
N ASP A 524 -17.22 19.63 -16.91
CA ASP A 524 -17.39 20.71 -17.87
C ASP A 524 -16.59 21.98 -17.57
N GLN A 525 -15.44 21.85 -16.92
CA GLN A 525 -14.50 22.94 -16.66
C GLN A 525 -13.26 22.82 -17.54
N VAL A 526 -12.74 23.96 -17.96
CA VAL A 526 -11.47 24.08 -18.69
C VAL A 526 -10.58 25.16 -18.10
N ILE A 527 -9.27 25.01 -18.27
CA ILE A 527 -8.29 26.07 -18.08
C ILE A 527 -7.85 26.60 -19.43
N HIS A 528 -7.84 27.91 -19.59
CA HIS A 528 -7.42 28.56 -20.82
C HIS A 528 -7.00 30.03 -20.63
N THR A 529 -6.41 30.62 -21.68
CA THR A 529 -6.31 32.07 -21.89
C THR A 529 -7.09 32.41 -23.16
N ASP A 530 -7.79 33.53 -23.23
CA ASP A 530 -8.53 33.88 -24.43
C ASP A 530 -8.07 35.20 -25.08
N TRP A 531 -8.35 35.32 -26.39
CA TRP A 531 -8.00 36.46 -27.20
C TRP A 531 -8.66 37.79 -26.76
N MET A 532 -9.62 37.75 -25.86
CA MET A 532 -10.27 38.96 -25.31
C MET A 532 -9.37 39.70 -24.31
N GLY A 533 -8.11 39.31 -24.17
CA GLY A 533 -7.15 39.92 -23.24
C GLY A 533 -7.40 39.60 -21.78
N ARG A 534 -8.20 38.60 -21.49
CA ARG A 534 -8.43 38.13 -20.13
C ARG A 534 -7.29 37.21 -19.68
N PRO A 535 -6.93 37.24 -18.39
CA PRO A 535 -5.90 36.38 -17.85
C PRO A 535 -6.29 34.91 -17.91
N ALA A 536 -5.29 34.04 -17.74
CA ALA A 536 -5.50 32.60 -17.61
C ALA A 536 -6.47 32.32 -16.46
N ARG A 537 -7.48 31.51 -16.70
CA ARG A 537 -8.57 31.22 -15.76
C ARG A 537 -9.20 29.88 -15.97
N VAL A 538 -9.92 29.40 -14.94
CA VAL A 538 -10.85 28.28 -15.07
C VAL A 538 -12.22 28.83 -15.48
N GLN A 539 -12.88 28.15 -16.41
CA GLN A 539 -14.20 28.52 -16.91
C GLN A 539 -14.96 27.27 -17.38
N HIS A 540 -16.29 27.39 -17.50
CA HIS A 540 -17.12 26.35 -18.09
C HIS A 540 -16.70 26.10 -19.56
N ILE A 541 -16.78 24.86 -20.01
CA ILE A 541 -16.29 24.38 -21.31
C ILE A 541 -16.81 25.20 -22.51
N THR A 542 -17.99 25.77 -22.42
CA THR A 542 -18.53 26.62 -23.50
C THR A 542 -17.81 27.96 -23.64
N VAL A 543 -17.12 28.44 -22.62
CA VAL A 543 -16.22 29.64 -22.57
C VAL A 543 -16.68 30.86 -23.39
N GLY A 544 -17.97 30.98 -23.66
CA GLY A 544 -18.53 32.05 -24.50
C GLY A 544 -18.54 31.75 -26.00
N TYR A 545 -18.12 30.57 -26.42
CA TYR A 545 -18.16 30.12 -27.81
C TYR A 545 -19.41 29.30 -28.17
N GLY A 546 -20.07 28.71 -27.16
CA GLY A 546 -21.15 27.73 -27.36
C GLY A 546 -20.64 26.33 -27.76
N TRP A 547 -21.51 25.34 -27.68
CA TRP A 547 -21.18 23.97 -28.07
C TRP A 547 -20.99 23.81 -29.58
N GLU A 548 -21.70 24.61 -30.37
CA GLU A 548 -21.66 24.61 -31.83
C GLU A 548 -20.31 25.03 -32.39
N ASN A 549 -19.50 25.72 -31.60
CA ASN A 549 -18.17 26.18 -32.00
C ASN A 549 -17.06 25.23 -31.49
N MET A 550 -17.39 24.14 -30.84
CA MET A 550 -16.41 23.13 -30.51
C MET A 550 -16.21 22.14 -31.65
N THR A 551 -14.98 21.63 -31.79
CA THR A 551 -14.76 20.49 -32.69
C THR A 551 -15.55 19.27 -32.21
N GLY A 552 -15.97 18.39 -33.12
CA GLY A 552 -16.61 17.14 -32.76
C GLY A 552 -15.68 16.15 -32.02
N TYR A 553 -14.41 16.50 -31.91
CA TYR A 553 -13.35 15.70 -31.28
C TYR A 553 -12.54 16.52 -30.29
N VAL A 554 -12.01 15.87 -29.29
CA VAL A 554 -10.96 16.37 -28.41
C VAL A 554 -9.64 15.72 -28.79
N VAL A 555 -8.54 16.33 -28.41
CA VAL A 555 -7.22 15.70 -28.52
C VAL A 555 -6.84 15.15 -27.16
N ARG A 556 -6.52 13.85 -27.12
CA ARG A 556 -6.05 13.14 -25.93
C ARG A 556 -4.55 13.00 -25.96
N PRO A 557 -3.80 13.76 -25.13
CA PRO A 557 -2.34 13.71 -25.12
C PRO A 557 -1.79 12.38 -24.60
N PHE A 558 -2.55 11.73 -23.71
CA PHE A 558 -2.19 10.46 -23.07
C PHE A 558 -3.27 9.42 -23.38
N PRO A 559 -3.18 8.72 -24.52
CA PRO A 559 -4.14 7.70 -24.95
C PRO A 559 -4.17 6.45 -24.08
#